data_c5071ed08131bb06ce90456acdcadea7
#
_entry.id   c5071ed08131bb06ce90456acdcadea7
#
_cell.length_a   1.000
_cell.length_b   1.000
_cell.length_c   1.000
_cell.angle_alpha   90.00
_cell.angle_beta   90.00
_cell.angle_gamma   90.00
#
_symmetry.space_group_name_H-M   'P 1'
#
loop_
_entity.id
_entity.type
_entity.pdbx_description
1 polymer ?
#
loop_
_entity_poly.entity_id
_entity_poly.type
_entity_poly.pdbx_seq_one_letter_code
_entity_poly.pdbx_strand_id
1 'polypeptide(L)'
;MKRFNKDMLHGPLLGSIISYTVPIILASVLQLLFNAADLVVVGQYRGSLSLGAVGATGSLTNLIISLFIGLSVGAGVNVAHAIGSRDAEMQHRMVHTALLVAIVGGLILSMIGVCFAESFLVLMDTPSDILPLSTLYMRVYFSGMVFTMVYNFSAAILRAAGDTRSPLVYLAIAGVLNVALNLVFVVLFGMNVEGVALATILSQALSAFLVVRALCRRTDGCRLELKKIRAHKKALIKILTFGIPAGLQSSVFSISNVLIQSSINSFGPVFMSGNAAAQNIEGFVYTSMNAFSQTSLNYTGQNVGARQYDRVKRILWICVICAGITGILIGGTAYLFAPWLLQIYITDSAQAIADGILRMSFVCLPYFVCGMMDATTGSLRGLGSSVLPMIISIMGACVLRVVWIYTIFQIPQFHSPQGLLISYPISWVLTFGCQLTAFLIVLRRHIRKHQPQPSET
;
A
#
# COMPACT_ATOMS: atom_id res chain seq x y z
N MET A 1 28.18 9.04 3.61
CA MET A 1 27.18 8.82 2.53
C MET A 1 26.60 10.17 2.14
N LYS A 2 26.68 10.56 0.85
CA LYS A 2 25.99 11.76 0.34
C LYS A 2 24.49 11.61 0.64
N ARG A 3 23.88 12.62 1.27
CA ARG A 3 22.45 12.59 1.58
C ARG A 3 21.64 12.59 0.30
N PHE A 4 20.76 11.63 0.14
CA PHE A 4 19.86 11.51 -1.01
C PHE A 4 18.57 12.32 -0.83
N ASN A 5 18.62 13.44 -0.09
CA ASN A 5 17.44 14.29 0.13
C ASN A 5 17.09 15.04 -1.16
N LYS A 6 15.90 14.81 -1.69
CA LYS A 6 15.33 15.59 -2.79
C LYS A 6 14.71 16.86 -2.24
N ASP A 7 15.04 18.00 -2.83
CA ASP A 7 14.30 19.24 -2.59
C ASP A 7 12.95 19.17 -3.32
N MET A 8 11.86 19.21 -2.56
CA MET A 8 10.51 19.14 -3.11
C MET A 8 9.91 20.52 -3.32
N LEU A 9 10.55 21.57 -2.77
CA LEU A 9 10.04 22.94 -2.80
C LEU A 9 10.57 23.76 -3.97
N HIS A 10 11.76 23.40 -4.50
CA HIS A 10 12.44 24.16 -5.56
C HIS A 10 12.82 23.27 -6.75
N GLY A 11 13.16 23.88 -7.87
CA GLY A 11 13.65 23.20 -9.07
C GLY A 11 12.56 22.57 -9.96
N PRO A 12 12.97 21.80 -11.00
CA PRO A 12 12.08 21.20 -11.98
C PRO A 12 11.28 20.04 -11.36
N LEU A 13 9.95 20.07 -11.54
CA LEU A 13 9.06 19.10 -10.89
C LEU A 13 9.14 17.71 -11.54
N LEU A 14 9.07 17.62 -12.88
CA LEU A 14 8.94 16.32 -13.57
C LEU A 14 10.11 15.38 -13.27
N GLY A 15 11.35 15.82 -13.50
CA GLY A 15 12.53 15.00 -13.25
C GLY A 15 12.71 14.67 -11.76
N SER A 16 12.31 15.60 -10.87
CA SER A 16 12.37 15.39 -9.43
C SER A 16 11.34 14.35 -8.98
N ILE A 17 10.09 14.44 -9.45
CA ILE A 17 9.02 13.48 -9.17
C ILE A 17 9.39 12.08 -9.67
N ILE A 18 9.83 11.93 -10.93
CA ILE A 18 10.21 10.62 -11.47
C ILE A 18 11.35 10.01 -10.65
N SER A 19 12.43 10.76 -10.41
CA SER A 19 13.60 10.24 -9.67
C SER A 19 13.31 9.96 -8.19
N TYR A 20 12.25 10.53 -7.64
CA TYR A 20 11.75 10.22 -6.31
C TYR A 20 10.83 8.98 -6.32
N THR A 21 10.00 8.81 -7.36
CA THR A 21 9.02 7.72 -7.46
C THR A 21 9.68 6.39 -7.81
N VAL A 22 10.69 6.39 -8.70
CA VAL A 22 11.34 5.13 -9.14
C VAL A 22 11.87 4.28 -7.98
N PRO A 23 12.56 4.81 -6.95
CA PRO A 23 12.93 3.99 -5.80
C PRO A 23 11.75 3.43 -5.01
N ILE A 24 10.60 4.12 -4.98
CA ILE A 24 9.39 3.61 -4.32
C ILE A 24 8.81 2.44 -5.12
N ILE A 25 8.74 2.56 -6.46
CA ILE A 25 8.31 1.46 -7.34
C ILE A 25 9.20 0.23 -7.10
N LEU A 26 10.53 0.42 -7.17
CA LEU A 26 11.47 -0.67 -6.98
C LEU A 26 11.35 -1.33 -5.60
N ALA A 27 11.17 -0.55 -4.53
CA ALA A 27 10.97 -1.08 -3.19
C ALA A 27 9.71 -1.94 -3.09
N SER A 28 8.62 -1.48 -3.69
CA SER A 28 7.34 -2.20 -3.65
C SER A 28 7.35 -3.46 -4.52
N VAL A 29 8.00 -3.41 -5.69
CA VAL A 29 8.20 -4.61 -6.54
C VAL A 29 9.09 -5.63 -5.84
N LEU A 30 10.19 -5.20 -5.21
CA LEU A 30 11.04 -6.08 -4.42
C LEU A 30 10.26 -6.75 -3.28
N GLN A 31 9.39 -6.03 -2.60
CA GLN A 31 8.56 -6.60 -1.53
C GLN A 31 7.63 -7.70 -2.06
N LEU A 32 7.02 -7.52 -3.23
CA LEU A 32 6.22 -8.56 -3.87
C LEU A 32 7.06 -9.79 -4.24
N LEU A 33 8.27 -9.57 -4.77
CA LEU A 33 9.18 -10.67 -5.13
C LEU A 33 9.64 -11.46 -3.91
N PHE A 34 9.91 -10.81 -2.78
CA PHE A 34 10.28 -11.50 -1.54
C PHE A 34 9.12 -12.29 -0.96
N ASN A 35 7.90 -11.76 -0.99
CA ASN A 35 6.71 -12.51 -0.58
C ASN A 35 6.48 -13.74 -1.49
N ALA A 36 6.71 -13.60 -2.80
CA ALA A 36 6.64 -14.73 -3.72
C ALA A 36 7.74 -15.78 -3.44
N ALA A 37 8.96 -15.35 -3.12
CA ALA A 37 10.06 -16.24 -2.75
C ALA A 37 9.74 -17.05 -1.48
N ASP A 38 9.13 -16.42 -0.47
CA ASP A 38 8.65 -17.09 0.74
C ASP A 38 7.71 -18.25 0.41
N LEU A 39 6.72 -18.02 -0.46
CA LEU A 39 5.74 -19.02 -0.89
C LEU A 39 6.40 -20.13 -1.71
N VAL A 40 7.35 -19.80 -2.59
CA VAL A 40 8.08 -20.78 -3.40
C VAL A 40 8.91 -21.72 -2.52
N VAL A 41 9.63 -21.16 -1.54
CA VAL A 41 10.45 -21.98 -0.62
C VAL A 41 9.57 -22.92 0.20
N VAL A 42 8.45 -22.45 0.76
CA VAL A 42 7.52 -23.32 1.50
C VAL A 42 6.93 -24.39 0.59
N GLY A 43 6.45 -24.00 -0.59
CA GLY A 43 5.79 -24.94 -1.51
C GLY A 43 6.72 -26.04 -2.00
N GLN A 44 7.97 -25.70 -2.36
CA GLN A 44 8.92 -26.68 -2.89
C GLN A 44 9.48 -27.62 -1.81
N TYR A 45 9.74 -27.14 -0.60
CA TYR A 45 10.43 -27.92 0.42
C TYR A 45 9.51 -28.50 1.50
N ARG A 46 8.28 -27.97 1.66
CA ARG A 46 7.31 -28.42 2.68
C ARG A 46 5.97 -28.86 2.12
N GLY A 47 5.80 -28.74 0.80
CA GLY A 47 4.64 -29.25 0.09
C GLY A 47 3.43 -28.34 0.10
N SER A 48 2.37 -28.81 -0.59
CA SER A 48 1.17 -28.03 -0.87
C SER A 48 0.35 -27.66 0.39
N LEU A 49 0.37 -28.53 1.42
CA LEU A 49 -0.34 -28.28 2.68
C LEU A 49 0.21 -27.04 3.40
N SER A 50 1.54 -26.93 3.51
CA SER A 50 2.21 -25.80 4.13
C SER A 50 2.07 -24.53 3.28
N LEU A 51 2.12 -24.63 1.95
CA LEU A 51 1.84 -23.54 1.04
C LEU A 51 0.41 -23.01 1.21
N GLY A 52 -0.57 -23.94 1.28
CA GLY A 52 -1.97 -23.59 1.54
C GLY A 52 -2.17 -22.91 2.89
N ALA A 53 -1.46 -23.38 3.92
CA ALA A 53 -1.52 -22.78 5.26
C ALA A 53 -1.03 -21.34 5.27
N VAL A 54 0.11 -21.02 4.63
CA VAL A 54 0.62 -19.65 4.51
C VAL A 54 -0.31 -18.79 3.65
N GLY A 55 -0.78 -19.34 2.51
CA GLY A 55 -1.68 -18.63 1.60
C GLY A 55 -3.01 -18.23 2.24
N ALA A 56 -3.60 -19.11 3.05
CA ALA A 56 -4.87 -18.86 3.74
C ALA A 56 -4.80 -17.67 4.72
N THR A 57 -3.62 -17.39 5.29
CA THR A 57 -3.45 -16.26 6.24
C THR A 57 -3.35 -14.90 5.58
N GLY A 58 -3.06 -14.83 4.26
CA GLY A 58 -2.71 -13.59 3.57
C GLY A 58 -3.78 -12.51 3.62
N SER A 59 -5.04 -12.86 3.32
CA SER A 59 -6.16 -11.91 3.31
C SER A 59 -6.43 -11.33 4.71
N LEU A 60 -6.42 -12.19 5.73
CA LEU A 60 -6.63 -11.79 7.12
C LEU A 60 -5.50 -10.89 7.62
N THR A 61 -4.26 -11.28 7.34
CA THR A 61 -3.06 -10.50 7.67
C THR A 61 -3.12 -9.11 7.04
N ASN A 62 -3.46 -9.03 5.74
CA ASN A 62 -3.60 -7.76 5.04
C ASN A 62 -4.70 -6.88 5.65
N LEU A 63 -5.85 -7.45 6.00
CA LEU A 63 -6.95 -6.70 6.62
C LEU A 63 -6.52 -6.08 7.95
N ILE A 64 -5.90 -6.86 8.84
CA ILE A 64 -5.47 -6.42 10.16
C ILE A 64 -4.37 -5.35 10.06
N ILE A 65 -3.39 -5.55 9.17
CA ILE A 65 -2.24 -4.65 9.02
C ILE A 65 -2.64 -3.34 8.31
N SER A 66 -3.59 -3.38 7.39
CA SER A 66 -3.99 -2.21 6.56
C SER A 66 -4.38 -0.99 7.40
N LEU A 67 -5.10 -1.21 8.51
CA LEU A 67 -5.50 -0.13 9.42
C LEU A 67 -4.28 0.60 9.99
N PHE A 68 -3.29 -0.15 10.43
CA PHE A 68 -2.09 0.38 11.06
C PHE A 68 -1.08 0.95 10.06
N ILE A 69 -1.01 0.39 8.85
CA ILE A 69 -0.26 1.00 7.74
C ILE A 69 -0.85 2.37 7.40
N GLY A 70 -2.18 2.52 7.43
CA GLY A 70 -2.83 3.83 7.27
C GLY A 70 -2.35 4.88 8.27
N LEU A 71 -2.06 4.49 9.52
CA LEU A 71 -1.49 5.41 10.50
C LEU A 71 -0.11 5.92 10.09
N SER A 72 0.71 5.11 9.41
CA SER A 72 2.01 5.55 8.88
C SER A 72 1.86 6.61 7.78
N VAL A 73 0.80 6.52 6.97
CA VAL A 73 0.44 7.56 5.98
C VAL A 73 0.13 8.88 6.70
N GLY A 74 -0.64 8.81 7.80
CA GLY A 74 -0.93 9.98 8.64
C GLY A 74 0.33 10.63 9.21
N ALA A 75 1.30 9.83 9.66
CA ALA A 75 2.59 10.34 10.11
C ALA A 75 3.35 11.03 8.97
N GLY A 76 3.43 10.40 7.78
CA GLY A 76 4.11 10.94 6.60
C GLY A 76 3.57 12.30 6.16
N VAL A 77 2.23 12.45 6.04
CA VAL A 77 1.58 13.72 5.65
C VAL A 77 1.95 14.84 6.62
N ASN A 78 1.83 14.57 7.92
CA ASN A 78 2.08 15.60 8.92
C ASN A 78 3.56 15.99 9.03
N VAL A 79 4.47 15.05 8.83
CA VAL A 79 5.92 15.33 8.73
C VAL A 79 6.20 16.15 7.47
N ALA A 80 5.58 15.83 6.32
CA ALA A 80 5.73 16.61 5.09
C ALA A 80 5.26 18.07 5.28
N HIS A 81 4.11 18.27 5.92
CA HIS A 81 3.61 19.63 6.26
C HIS A 81 4.58 20.39 7.17
N ALA A 82 5.11 19.74 8.22
CA ALA A 82 6.04 20.36 9.14
C ALA A 82 7.39 20.72 8.48
N ILE A 83 7.85 19.91 7.51
CA ILE A 83 9.03 20.21 6.72
C ILE A 83 8.77 21.42 5.82
N GLY A 84 7.64 21.42 5.11
CA GLY A 84 7.24 22.52 4.22
C GLY A 84 7.10 23.86 4.94
N SER A 85 6.52 23.86 6.14
CA SER A 85 6.38 25.06 6.98
C SER A 85 7.67 25.45 7.70
N ARG A 86 8.77 24.69 7.58
CA ARG A 86 10.05 24.88 8.29
C ARG A 86 9.91 24.88 9.81
N ASP A 87 8.89 24.23 10.35
CA ASP A 87 8.65 24.12 11.79
C ASP A 87 9.46 22.94 12.35
N ALA A 88 10.70 23.19 12.75
CA ALA A 88 11.62 22.17 13.27
C ALA A 88 11.12 21.52 14.57
N GLU A 89 10.40 22.29 15.41
CA GLU A 89 9.84 21.75 16.65
C GLU A 89 8.70 20.76 16.36
N MET A 90 7.82 21.10 15.42
CA MET A 90 6.74 20.19 14.99
C MET A 90 7.30 18.96 14.30
N GLN A 91 8.35 19.10 13.44
CA GLN A 91 9.04 17.95 12.84
C GLN A 91 9.54 16.98 13.93
N HIS A 92 10.25 17.51 14.92
CA HIS A 92 10.77 16.71 16.03
C HIS A 92 9.64 16.02 16.81
N ARG A 93 8.59 16.73 17.18
CA ARG A 93 7.43 16.19 17.88
C ARG A 93 6.72 15.09 17.07
N MET A 94 6.56 15.29 15.75
CA MET A 94 5.93 14.30 14.86
C MET A 94 6.75 13.02 14.75
N VAL A 95 8.07 13.11 14.54
CA VAL A 95 8.95 11.95 14.40
C VAL A 95 8.93 11.08 15.66
N HIS A 96 9.06 11.69 16.84
CA HIS A 96 9.08 10.95 18.11
C HIS A 96 7.73 10.34 18.46
N THR A 97 6.63 11.06 18.21
CA THR A 97 5.27 10.53 18.41
C THR A 97 4.96 9.42 17.40
N ALA A 98 5.36 9.59 16.14
CA ALA A 98 5.14 8.59 15.10
C ALA A 98 5.83 7.25 15.44
N LEU A 99 7.07 7.31 15.94
CA LEU A 99 7.78 6.10 16.35
C LEU A 99 7.15 5.44 17.59
N LEU A 100 6.66 6.22 18.54
CA LEU A 100 5.92 5.68 19.68
C LEU A 100 4.63 4.98 19.21
N VAL A 101 3.87 5.60 18.30
CA VAL A 101 2.65 5.01 17.71
C VAL A 101 3.00 3.71 16.97
N ALA A 102 4.14 3.66 16.26
CA ALA A 102 4.61 2.45 15.58
C ALA A 102 4.89 1.32 16.58
N ILE A 103 5.59 1.61 17.69
CA ILE A 103 5.92 0.61 18.72
C ILE A 103 4.64 0.13 19.41
N VAL A 104 3.82 1.05 19.91
CA VAL A 104 2.58 0.70 20.62
C VAL A 104 1.59 -0.02 19.70
N GLY A 105 1.40 0.50 18.47
CA GLY A 105 0.55 -0.14 17.47
C GLY A 105 1.07 -1.52 17.06
N GLY A 106 2.38 -1.68 16.90
CA GLY A 106 3.01 -2.97 16.64
C GLY A 106 2.81 -3.98 17.78
N LEU A 107 2.93 -3.54 19.04
CA LEU A 107 2.66 -4.39 20.20
C LEU A 107 1.19 -4.80 20.29
N ILE A 108 0.27 -3.87 20.03
CA ILE A 108 -1.17 -4.17 19.98
C ILE A 108 -1.45 -5.21 18.88
N LEU A 109 -0.89 -5.02 17.68
CA LEU A 109 -1.03 -5.98 16.58
C LEU A 109 -0.42 -7.35 16.92
N SER A 110 0.76 -7.37 17.55
CA SER A 110 1.37 -8.61 18.00
C SER A 110 0.47 -9.34 18.99
N MET A 111 -0.07 -8.64 19.96
CA MET A 111 -0.98 -9.22 20.96
C MET A 111 -2.26 -9.76 20.31
N ILE A 112 -2.91 -8.98 19.44
CA ILE A 112 -4.12 -9.40 18.73
C ILE A 112 -3.83 -10.63 17.87
N GLY A 113 -2.78 -10.59 17.05
CA GLY A 113 -2.45 -11.67 16.12
C GLY A 113 -2.03 -12.95 16.83
N VAL A 114 -1.27 -12.87 17.93
CA VAL A 114 -0.86 -14.06 18.69
C VAL A 114 -2.03 -14.67 19.48
N CYS A 115 -2.84 -13.85 20.16
CA CYS A 115 -3.92 -14.34 20.99
C CYS A 115 -5.12 -14.85 20.19
N PHE A 116 -5.47 -14.17 19.09
CA PHE A 116 -6.70 -14.43 18.34
C PHE A 116 -6.48 -15.11 16.98
N ALA A 117 -5.24 -15.54 16.64
CA ALA A 117 -4.92 -16.18 15.35
C ALA A 117 -5.90 -17.30 14.99
N GLU A 118 -6.07 -18.24 15.89
CA GLU A 118 -6.94 -19.42 15.68
C GLU A 118 -8.41 -19.03 15.52
N SER A 119 -8.92 -18.15 16.39
CA SER A 119 -10.30 -17.68 16.34
C SER A 119 -10.62 -16.98 15.02
N PHE A 120 -9.70 -16.17 14.51
CA PHE A 120 -9.86 -15.51 13.21
C PHE A 120 -9.84 -16.48 12.04
N LEU A 121 -8.96 -17.49 12.08
CA LEU A 121 -8.87 -18.52 11.03
C LEU A 121 -10.10 -19.42 11.03
N VAL A 122 -10.62 -19.79 12.19
CA VAL A 122 -11.89 -20.52 12.32
C VAL A 122 -13.07 -19.70 11.79
N LEU A 123 -13.11 -18.40 12.09
CA LEU A 123 -14.16 -17.49 11.58
C LEU A 123 -14.12 -17.36 10.03
N MET A 124 -12.97 -17.62 9.43
CA MET A 124 -12.79 -17.62 7.96
C MET A 124 -13.02 -18.99 7.32
N ASP A 125 -13.56 -19.96 8.06
CA ASP A 125 -13.79 -21.33 7.60
C ASP A 125 -12.52 -22.00 7.05
N THR A 126 -11.36 -21.75 7.69
CA THR A 126 -10.10 -22.38 7.31
C THR A 126 -10.18 -23.89 7.49
N PRO A 127 -9.87 -24.72 6.47
CA PRO A 127 -9.92 -26.17 6.55
C PRO A 127 -9.13 -26.72 7.74
N SER A 128 -9.69 -27.75 8.42
CA SER A 128 -9.11 -28.37 9.62
C SER A 128 -7.68 -28.88 9.41
N ASP A 129 -7.39 -29.34 8.18
CA ASP A 129 -6.10 -29.95 7.82
C ASP A 129 -4.94 -28.94 7.82
N ILE A 130 -5.23 -27.68 7.50
CA ILE A 130 -4.22 -26.59 7.45
C ILE A 130 -4.29 -25.67 8.64
N LEU A 131 -5.39 -25.69 9.42
CA LEU A 131 -5.63 -24.77 10.55
C LEU A 131 -4.49 -24.72 11.57
N PRO A 132 -3.89 -25.86 12.02
CA PRO A 132 -2.78 -25.82 12.96
C PRO A 132 -1.53 -25.11 12.40
N LEU A 133 -1.19 -25.37 11.13
CA LEU A 133 -0.06 -24.73 10.45
C LEU A 133 -0.30 -23.25 10.20
N SER A 134 -1.50 -22.88 9.77
CA SER A 134 -1.91 -21.48 9.58
C SER A 134 -1.86 -20.71 10.89
N THR A 135 -2.34 -21.31 11.99
CA THR A 135 -2.31 -20.72 13.32
C THR A 135 -0.87 -20.51 13.80
N LEU A 136 -0.01 -21.51 13.63
CA LEU A 136 1.40 -21.43 14.00
C LEU A 136 2.10 -20.32 13.20
N TYR A 137 1.95 -20.32 11.87
CA TYR A 137 2.50 -19.27 11.00
C TYR A 137 2.06 -17.89 11.45
N MET A 138 0.76 -17.71 11.66
CA MET A 138 0.19 -16.42 12.03
C MET A 138 0.69 -15.95 13.41
N ARG A 139 0.72 -16.83 14.41
CA ARG A 139 1.25 -16.48 15.75
C ARG A 139 2.72 -16.04 15.69
N VAL A 140 3.55 -16.79 14.98
CA VAL A 140 4.96 -16.43 14.80
C VAL A 140 5.07 -15.12 14.04
N TYR A 141 4.42 -14.98 12.89
CA TYR A 141 4.47 -13.77 12.05
C TYR A 141 4.04 -12.51 12.82
N PHE A 142 2.92 -12.57 13.54
CA PHE A 142 2.41 -11.43 14.32
C PHE A 142 3.28 -11.08 15.52
N SER A 143 4.04 -12.02 16.08
CA SER A 143 4.98 -11.71 17.17
C SER A 143 6.03 -10.67 16.77
N GLY A 144 6.35 -10.56 15.48
CA GLY A 144 7.29 -9.59 14.90
C GLY A 144 6.67 -8.29 14.37
N MET A 145 5.37 -8.05 14.57
CA MET A 145 4.69 -6.88 13.97
C MET A 145 5.27 -5.54 14.40
N VAL A 146 5.87 -5.46 15.57
CA VAL A 146 6.56 -4.24 16.03
C VAL A 146 7.62 -3.80 15.03
N PHE A 147 8.41 -4.72 14.48
CA PHE A 147 9.47 -4.38 13.52
C PHE A 147 8.87 -3.89 12.19
N THR A 148 7.80 -4.53 11.72
CA THR A 148 7.07 -4.10 10.51
C THR A 148 6.50 -2.69 10.68
N MET A 149 5.89 -2.39 11.82
CA MET A 149 5.35 -1.06 12.09
C MET A 149 6.44 0.00 12.19
N VAL A 150 7.52 -0.28 12.93
CA VAL A 150 8.67 0.62 13.06
C VAL A 150 9.29 0.91 11.68
N TYR A 151 9.44 -0.10 10.83
CA TYR A 151 9.90 0.09 9.46
C TYR A 151 8.97 1.00 8.65
N ASN A 152 7.66 0.71 8.63
CA ASN A 152 6.69 1.45 7.81
C ASN A 152 6.61 2.94 8.22
N PHE A 153 6.53 3.23 9.52
CA PHE A 153 6.50 4.61 10.01
C PHE A 153 7.81 5.35 9.73
N SER A 154 8.94 4.72 10.01
CA SER A 154 10.26 5.32 9.78
C SER A 154 10.52 5.56 8.28
N ALA A 155 10.12 4.62 7.41
CA ALA A 155 10.19 4.78 5.96
C ALA A 155 9.27 5.89 5.47
N ALA A 156 8.05 6.05 6.03
CA ALA A 156 7.16 7.15 5.71
C ALA A 156 7.78 8.52 6.09
N ILE A 157 8.44 8.61 7.24
CA ILE A 157 9.17 9.83 7.67
C ILE A 157 10.33 10.13 6.71
N LEU A 158 11.14 9.13 6.32
CA LEU A 158 12.24 9.33 5.37
C LEU A 158 11.72 9.79 4.01
N ARG A 159 10.64 9.17 3.49
CA ARG A 159 9.98 9.60 2.26
C ARG A 159 9.47 11.02 2.37
N ALA A 160 8.79 11.37 3.46
CA ALA A 160 8.34 12.74 3.71
C ALA A 160 9.49 13.76 3.72
N ALA A 161 10.67 13.34 4.18
CA ALA A 161 11.89 14.13 4.20
C ALA A 161 12.70 14.11 2.88
N GLY A 162 12.16 13.52 1.81
CA GLY A 162 12.79 13.50 0.48
C GLY A 162 13.75 12.33 0.22
N ASP A 163 13.88 11.39 1.14
CA ASP A 163 14.76 10.22 0.99
C ASP A 163 13.94 8.96 0.70
N THR A 164 13.88 8.56 -0.57
CA THR A 164 13.25 7.31 -1.02
C THR A 164 14.26 6.19 -1.27
N ARG A 165 15.55 6.53 -1.39
CA ARG A 165 16.60 5.56 -1.70
C ARG A 165 17.01 4.74 -0.47
N SER A 166 17.12 5.38 0.68
CA SER A 166 17.51 4.67 1.90
C SER A 166 16.53 3.57 2.27
N PRO A 167 15.19 3.78 2.32
CA PRO A 167 14.22 2.70 2.53
C PRO A 167 14.34 1.56 1.50
N LEU A 168 14.56 1.87 0.21
CA LEU A 168 14.77 0.87 -0.84
C LEU A 168 15.99 -0.01 -0.55
N VAL A 169 17.15 0.62 -0.28
CA VAL A 169 18.40 -0.11 -0.04
C VAL A 169 18.28 -1.01 1.20
N TYR A 170 17.67 -0.50 2.27
CA TYR A 170 17.51 -1.27 3.49
C TYR A 170 16.53 -2.44 3.34
N LEU A 171 15.46 -2.23 2.56
CA LEU A 171 14.54 -3.30 2.20
C LEU A 171 15.22 -4.37 1.32
N ALA A 172 16.05 -3.95 0.35
CA ALA A 172 16.80 -4.88 -0.49
C ALA A 172 17.77 -5.75 0.33
N ILE A 173 18.52 -5.14 1.25
CA ILE A 173 19.42 -5.88 2.15
C ILE A 173 18.63 -6.86 3.02
N ALA A 174 17.51 -6.42 3.61
CA ALA A 174 16.66 -7.26 4.42
C ALA A 174 16.00 -8.40 3.62
N GLY A 175 15.62 -8.14 2.37
CA GLY A 175 15.04 -9.14 1.50
C GLY A 175 16.03 -10.23 1.07
N VAL A 176 17.28 -9.88 0.77
CA VAL A 176 18.32 -10.86 0.52
C VAL A 176 18.56 -11.73 1.76
N LEU A 177 18.59 -11.11 2.95
CA LEU A 177 18.68 -11.84 4.21
C LEU A 177 17.46 -12.75 4.42
N ASN A 178 16.26 -12.29 4.09
CA ASN A 178 15.03 -13.08 4.22
C ASN A 178 15.13 -14.36 3.40
N VAL A 179 15.50 -14.27 2.11
CA VAL A 179 15.67 -15.45 1.24
C VAL A 179 16.74 -16.40 1.79
N ALA A 180 17.88 -15.87 2.24
CA ALA A 180 18.93 -16.67 2.84
C ALA A 180 18.46 -17.41 4.11
N LEU A 181 17.76 -16.70 5.00
CA LEU A 181 17.21 -17.28 6.23
C LEU A 181 16.10 -18.31 5.95
N ASN A 182 15.26 -18.08 4.93
CA ASN A 182 14.27 -19.07 4.50
C ASN A 182 14.95 -20.39 4.12
N LEU A 183 16.02 -20.34 3.32
CA LEU A 183 16.77 -21.53 2.95
C LEU A 183 17.41 -22.20 4.18
N VAL A 184 17.98 -21.42 5.08
CA VAL A 184 18.60 -21.97 6.31
C VAL A 184 17.54 -22.63 7.20
N PHE A 185 16.44 -21.95 7.50
CA PHE A 185 15.45 -22.49 8.44
C PHE A 185 14.63 -23.62 7.82
N VAL A 186 14.20 -23.49 6.57
CA VAL A 186 13.36 -24.49 5.93
C VAL A 186 14.17 -25.66 5.41
N VAL A 187 15.32 -25.43 4.76
CA VAL A 187 16.09 -26.52 4.13
C VAL A 187 17.07 -27.15 5.11
N LEU A 188 17.91 -26.35 5.81
CA LEU A 188 18.94 -26.89 6.71
C LEU A 188 18.38 -27.32 8.07
N PHE A 189 17.54 -26.51 8.70
CA PHE A 189 17.00 -26.84 10.03
C PHE A 189 15.72 -27.65 9.98
N GLY A 190 15.15 -27.86 8.80
CA GLY A 190 13.97 -28.70 8.67
C GLY A 190 12.68 -28.05 9.21
N MET A 191 12.67 -26.74 9.48
CA MET A 191 11.49 -26.03 9.98
C MET A 191 10.39 -25.96 8.91
N ASN A 192 9.14 -25.82 9.33
CA ASN A 192 7.99 -25.70 8.44
C ASN A 192 7.61 -24.23 8.23
N VAL A 193 6.33 -23.88 8.30
CA VAL A 193 5.79 -22.51 8.12
C VAL A 193 6.37 -21.51 9.13
N GLU A 194 6.70 -21.98 10.34
CA GLU A 194 7.34 -21.19 11.38
C GLU A 194 8.72 -20.69 10.98
N GLY A 195 9.47 -21.45 10.19
CA GLY A 195 10.79 -21.08 9.69
C GLY A 195 10.71 -19.87 8.77
N VAL A 196 9.74 -19.83 7.88
CA VAL A 196 9.49 -18.69 6.96
C VAL A 196 9.02 -17.48 7.74
N ALA A 197 8.12 -17.65 8.71
CA ALA A 197 7.67 -16.55 9.55
C ALA A 197 8.84 -15.94 10.35
N LEU A 198 9.73 -16.76 10.92
CA LEU A 198 10.94 -16.30 11.62
C LEU A 198 11.91 -15.58 10.69
N ALA A 199 12.14 -16.08 9.48
CA ALA A 199 12.98 -15.43 8.48
C ALA A 199 12.45 -14.02 8.15
N THR A 200 11.13 -13.90 7.98
CA THR A 200 10.46 -12.62 7.74
C THR A 200 10.61 -11.67 8.93
N ILE A 201 10.43 -12.13 10.16
CA ILE A 201 10.60 -11.29 11.36
C ILE A 201 12.04 -10.77 11.48
N LEU A 202 13.04 -11.63 11.33
CA LEU A 202 14.45 -11.25 11.45
C LEU A 202 14.86 -10.27 10.35
N SER A 203 14.41 -10.48 9.14
CA SER A 203 14.67 -9.55 8.03
C SER A 203 13.98 -8.20 8.25
N GLN A 204 12.74 -8.19 8.75
CA GLN A 204 12.03 -6.97 9.12
C GLN A 204 12.69 -6.25 10.30
N ALA A 205 13.21 -6.98 11.28
CA ALA A 205 13.98 -6.41 12.38
C ALA A 205 15.24 -5.70 11.88
N LEU A 206 15.97 -6.32 10.92
CA LEU A 206 17.12 -5.68 10.28
C LEU A 206 16.73 -4.41 9.54
N SER A 207 15.70 -4.44 8.71
CA SER A 207 15.24 -3.26 7.97
C SER A 207 14.79 -2.14 8.90
N ALA A 208 14.04 -2.46 9.97
CA ALA A 208 13.64 -1.51 11.00
C ALA A 208 14.84 -0.88 11.70
N PHE A 209 15.83 -1.68 12.09
CA PHE A 209 17.06 -1.19 12.68
C PHE A 209 17.81 -0.23 11.77
N LEU A 210 17.97 -0.59 10.49
CA LEU A 210 18.70 0.24 9.51
C LEU A 210 17.99 1.58 9.26
N VAL A 211 16.64 1.57 9.14
CA VAL A 211 15.85 2.80 8.92
C VAL A 211 15.86 3.69 10.16
N VAL A 212 15.72 3.14 11.36
CA VAL A 212 15.83 3.89 12.63
C VAL A 212 17.23 4.49 12.79
N ARG A 213 18.29 3.71 12.50
CA ARG A 213 19.68 4.23 12.49
C ARG A 213 19.85 5.40 11.51
N ALA A 214 19.21 5.32 10.34
CA ALA A 214 19.23 6.43 9.36
C ALA A 214 18.57 7.68 9.93
N LEU A 215 17.40 7.56 10.60
CA LEU A 215 16.73 8.68 11.27
C LEU A 215 17.59 9.26 12.43
N CYS A 216 18.24 8.44 13.25
CA CYS A 216 19.11 8.90 14.32
C CYS A 216 20.34 9.68 13.80
N ARG A 217 20.80 9.37 12.59
CA ARG A 217 21.94 10.04 11.93
C ARG A 217 21.58 11.32 11.17
N ARG A 218 20.30 11.69 11.11
CA ARG A 218 19.90 12.96 10.52
C ARG A 218 20.40 14.15 11.35
N THR A 219 20.54 15.30 10.68
CA THR A 219 20.99 16.55 11.34
C THR A 219 19.97 17.68 11.19
N ASP A 220 18.78 17.34 10.66
CA ASP A 220 17.64 18.25 10.49
C ASP A 220 16.56 18.00 11.57
N GLY A 221 15.45 18.73 11.50
CA GLY A 221 14.33 18.60 12.45
C GLY A 221 13.71 17.23 12.52
N CYS A 222 13.95 16.35 11.51
CA CYS A 222 13.51 14.96 11.49
C CYS A 222 14.49 13.99 12.18
N ARG A 223 15.52 14.50 12.89
CA ARG A 223 16.43 13.65 13.66
C ARG A 223 15.68 12.93 14.77
N LEU A 224 15.87 11.62 14.85
CA LEU A 224 15.33 10.79 15.92
C LEU A 224 16.32 10.72 17.08
N GLU A 225 15.86 11.04 18.28
CA GLU A 225 16.60 10.87 19.54
C GLU A 225 15.84 9.86 20.41
N LEU A 226 16.38 8.63 20.52
CA LEU A 226 15.68 7.52 21.19
C LEU A 226 15.27 7.86 22.64
N LYS A 227 16.07 8.67 23.37
CA LYS A 227 15.76 9.09 24.73
C LYS A 227 14.59 10.09 24.82
N LYS A 228 14.19 10.71 23.71
CA LYS A 228 13.13 11.71 23.64
C LYS A 228 11.81 11.17 23.06
N ILE A 229 11.71 9.85 22.88
CA ILE A 229 10.50 9.21 22.38
C ILE A 229 9.40 9.41 23.42
N ARG A 230 8.37 10.18 23.06
CA ARG A 230 7.18 10.43 23.87
C ARG A 230 5.98 10.83 23.03
N ALA A 231 4.78 10.63 23.56
CA ALA A 231 3.58 11.10 22.94
C ALA A 231 3.40 12.62 23.13
N HIS A 232 3.35 13.36 22.03
CA HIS A 232 2.92 14.75 22.04
C HIS A 232 1.46 14.81 21.59
N LYS A 233 0.54 15.22 22.47
CA LYS A 233 -0.92 15.21 22.22
C LYS A 233 -1.31 15.81 20.88
N LYS A 234 -0.77 16.97 20.51
CA LYS A 234 -1.07 17.63 19.22
C LYS A 234 -0.59 16.80 18.02
N ALA A 235 0.60 16.20 18.12
CA ALA A 235 1.15 15.34 17.07
C ALA A 235 0.34 14.02 16.94
N LEU A 236 0.01 13.39 18.07
CA LEU A 236 -0.78 12.17 18.11
C LEU A 236 -2.15 12.36 17.46
N ILE A 237 -2.88 13.41 17.87
CA ILE A 237 -4.21 13.72 17.28
C ILE A 237 -4.09 13.89 15.78
N LYS A 238 -3.09 14.63 15.29
CA LYS A 238 -2.88 14.79 13.84
C LYS A 238 -2.59 13.46 13.14
N ILE A 239 -1.71 12.62 13.69
CA ILE A 239 -1.40 11.30 13.11
C ILE A 239 -2.67 10.45 13.02
N LEU A 240 -3.49 10.42 14.09
CA LEU A 240 -4.72 9.64 14.12
C LEU A 240 -5.78 10.20 13.16
N THR A 241 -5.98 11.53 13.13
CA THR A 241 -6.97 12.20 12.25
C THR A 241 -6.71 11.92 10.76
N PHE A 242 -5.44 11.80 10.36
CA PHE A 242 -5.09 11.47 8.97
C PHE A 242 -4.95 9.98 8.73
N GLY A 243 -4.43 9.26 9.71
CA GLY A 243 -4.09 7.85 9.55
C GLY A 243 -5.31 6.92 9.66
N ILE A 244 -6.22 7.17 10.59
CA ILE A 244 -7.42 6.32 10.75
C ILE A 244 -8.26 6.29 9.47
N PRO A 245 -8.61 7.43 8.84
CA PRO A 245 -9.35 7.39 7.58
C PRO A 245 -8.59 6.65 6.47
N ALA A 246 -7.27 6.78 6.39
CA ALA A 246 -6.47 6.08 5.39
C ALA A 246 -6.47 4.56 5.63
N GLY A 247 -6.39 4.12 6.88
CA GLY A 247 -6.46 2.71 7.25
C GLY A 247 -7.86 2.12 7.03
N LEU A 248 -8.92 2.82 7.44
CA LEU A 248 -10.30 2.41 7.20
C LEU A 248 -10.59 2.25 5.70
N GLN A 249 -10.12 3.20 4.87
CA GLN A 249 -10.24 3.07 3.42
C GLN A 249 -9.65 1.74 2.93
N SER A 250 -8.42 1.41 3.32
CA SER A 250 -7.74 0.18 2.91
C SER A 250 -8.45 -1.08 3.40
N SER A 251 -8.96 -1.07 4.65
CA SER A 251 -9.71 -2.20 5.21
C SER A 251 -11.04 -2.43 4.49
N VAL A 252 -11.78 -1.36 4.17
CA VAL A 252 -13.04 -1.45 3.40
C VAL A 252 -12.80 -1.94 1.98
N PHE A 253 -11.69 -1.53 1.34
CA PHE A 253 -11.29 -2.09 0.03
C PHE A 253 -11.04 -3.60 0.11
N SER A 254 -10.37 -4.08 1.16
CA SER A 254 -10.14 -5.52 1.36
C SER A 254 -11.45 -6.29 1.51
N ILE A 255 -12.40 -5.77 2.29
CA ILE A 255 -13.74 -6.38 2.45
C ILE A 255 -14.50 -6.39 1.12
N SER A 256 -14.49 -5.28 0.38
CA SER A 256 -15.14 -5.19 -0.94
C SER A 256 -14.58 -6.22 -1.93
N ASN A 257 -13.26 -6.42 -1.92
CA ASN A 257 -12.62 -7.42 -2.78
C ASN A 257 -13.06 -8.86 -2.43
N VAL A 258 -13.28 -9.17 -1.14
CA VAL A 258 -13.82 -10.47 -0.72
C VAL A 258 -15.24 -10.68 -1.26
N LEU A 259 -16.11 -9.66 -1.20
CA LEU A 259 -17.47 -9.74 -1.75
C LEU A 259 -17.47 -9.95 -3.27
N ILE A 260 -16.58 -9.25 -3.98
CA ILE A 260 -16.43 -9.44 -5.43
C ILE A 260 -15.91 -10.85 -5.75
N GLN A 261 -14.96 -11.36 -4.94
CA GLN A 261 -14.43 -12.71 -5.11
C GLN A 261 -15.52 -13.78 -4.95
N SER A 262 -16.47 -13.59 -4.07
CA SER A 262 -17.64 -14.49 -3.95
C SER A 262 -18.44 -14.59 -5.26
N SER A 263 -18.64 -13.45 -5.95
CA SER A 263 -19.29 -13.45 -7.27
C SER A 263 -18.41 -14.09 -8.35
N ILE A 264 -17.08 -13.95 -8.27
CA ILE A 264 -16.16 -14.62 -9.20
C ILE A 264 -16.22 -16.15 -9.01
N ASN A 265 -16.38 -16.61 -7.78
CA ASN A 265 -16.44 -18.03 -7.46
C ASN A 265 -17.67 -18.72 -8.08
N SER A 266 -18.76 -17.99 -8.34
CA SER A 266 -19.96 -18.53 -8.99
C SER A 266 -19.75 -18.98 -10.44
N PHE A 267 -18.69 -18.51 -11.10
CA PHE A 267 -18.34 -18.93 -12.48
C PHE A 267 -17.55 -20.24 -12.55
N GLY A 268 -17.25 -20.83 -11.42
CA GLY A 268 -16.61 -22.15 -11.34
C GLY A 268 -15.07 -22.11 -11.27
N PRO A 269 -14.45 -23.30 -11.04
CA PRO A 269 -13.04 -23.37 -10.69
C PRO A 269 -12.08 -22.96 -11.81
N VAL A 270 -12.46 -23.17 -13.06
CA VAL A 270 -11.61 -22.80 -14.21
C VAL A 270 -11.47 -21.29 -14.30
N PHE A 271 -12.59 -20.56 -14.20
CA PHE A 271 -12.58 -19.10 -14.18
C PHE A 271 -11.84 -18.54 -12.95
N MET A 272 -12.02 -19.18 -11.77
CA MET A 272 -11.31 -18.80 -10.55
C MET A 272 -9.79 -18.90 -10.73
N SER A 273 -9.31 -19.97 -11.38
CA SER A 273 -7.88 -20.16 -11.62
C SER A 273 -7.31 -19.08 -12.55
N GLY A 274 -7.97 -18.80 -13.67
CA GLY A 274 -7.58 -17.71 -14.59
C GLY A 274 -7.59 -16.34 -13.91
N ASN A 275 -8.64 -16.07 -13.13
CA ASN A 275 -8.79 -14.85 -12.35
C ASN A 275 -7.66 -14.67 -11.31
N ALA A 276 -7.31 -15.71 -10.56
CA ALA A 276 -6.25 -15.66 -9.55
C ALA A 276 -4.87 -15.40 -10.18
N ALA A 277 -4.56 -16.07 -11.30
CA ALA A 277 -3.32 -15.86 -12.04
C ALA A 277 -3.23 -14.40 -12.56
N ALA A 278 -4.30 -13.87 -13.14
CA ALA A 278 -4.35 -12.48 -13.59
C ALA A 278 -4.18 -11.49 -12.45
N GLN A 279 -4.79 -11.71 -11.27
CA GLN A 279 -4.63 -10.87 -10.09
C GLN A 279 -3.18 -10.75 -9.62
N ASN A 280 -2.40 -11.84 -9.69
CA ASN A 280 -0.99 -11.80 -9.34
C ASN A 280 -0.21 -10.87 -10.29
N ILE A 281 -0.49 -10.91 -11.60
CA ILE A 281 0.12 -10.02 -12.59
C ILE A 281 -0.32 -8.57 -12.34
N GLU A 282 -1.62 -8.34 -12.13
CA GLU A 282 -2.19 -7.02 -11.80
C GLU A 282 -1.53 -6.39 -10.56
N GLY A 283 -1.12 -7.19 -9.58
CA GLY A 283 -0.43 -6.72 -8.38
C GLY A 283 0.85 -5.92 -8.68
N PHE A 284 1.65 -6.35 -9.66
CA PHE A 284 2.85 -5.62 -10.10
C PHE A 284 2.50 -4.30 -10.80
N VAL A 285 1.45 -4.30 -11.63
CA VAL A 285 0.97 -3.10 -12.31
C VAL A 285 0.46 -2.08 -11.29
N TYR A 286 -0.41 -2.51 -10.38
CA TYR A 286 -0.98 -1.66 -9.32
C TYR A 286 0.10 -1.03 -8.45
N THR A 287 1.02 -1.83 -7.94
CA THR A 287 2.09 -1.40 -7.05
C THR A 287 2.96 -0.31 -7.69
N SER A 288 3.22 -0.43 -9.00
CA SER A 288 4.00 0.56 -9.76
C SER A 288 3.26 1.90 -9.87
N MET A 289 1.96 1.89 -10.07
CA MET A 289 1.15 3.12 -10.13
C MET A 289 0.93 3.74 -8.75
N ASN A 290 0.71 2.92 -7.73
CA ASN A 290 0.47 3.39 -6.35
C ASN A 290 1.65 4.18 -5.78
N ALA A 291 2.87 3.96 -6.26
CA ALA A 291 4.03 4.76 -5.90
C ALA A 291 3.84 6.27 -6.20
N PHE A 292 3.09 6.62 -7.26
CA PHE A 292 2.75 8.01 -7.56
C PHE A 292 1.78 8.62 -6.56
N SER A 293 0.92 7.82 -5.92
CA SER A 293 0.07 8.29 -4.81
C SER A 293 0.93 8.74 -3.62
N GLN A 294 1.94 7.94 -3.23
CA GLN A 294 2.86 8.31 -2.15
C GLN A 294 3.71 9.52 -2.51
N THR A 295 4.15 9.62 -3.77
CA THR A 295 4.89 10.78 -4.29
C THR A 295 4.03 12.03 -4.25
N SER A 296 2.83 11.96 -4.79
CA SER A 296 1.85 13.03 -4.82
C SER A 296 1.54 13.56 -3.42
N LEU A 297 1.33 12.65 -2.45
CA LEU A 297 1.11 12.96 -1.05
C LEU A 297 2.26 13.77 -0.43
N ASN A 298 3.51 13.32 -0.60
CA ASN A 298 4.67 13.94 0.04
C ASN A 298 5.02 15.28 -0.61
N TYR A 299 5.01 15.38 -1.95
CA TYR A 299 5.25 16.63 -2.67
C TYR A 299 4.16 17.66 -2.38
N THR A 300 2.89 17.25 -2.43
CA THR A 300 1.76 18.15 -2.08
C THR A 300 1.87 18.58 -0.64
N GLY A 301 2.11 17.68 0.30
CA GLY A 301 2.22 17.99 1.71
C GLY A 301 3.30 19.03 2.02
N GLN A 302 4.52 18.89 1.48
CA GLN A 302 5.57 19.87 1.67
C GLN A 302 5.21 21.24 1.04
N ASN A 303 4.67 21.25 -0.18
CA ASN A 303 4.30 22.49 -0.86
C ASN A 303 3.12 23.21 -0.21
N VAL A 304 2.17 22.47 0.37
CA VAL A 304 1.09 23.05 1.21
C VAL A 304 1.66 23.65 2.48
N GLY A 305 2.58 22.96 3.17
CA GLY A 305 3.27 23.51 4.33
C GLY A 305 4.03 24.80 4.02
N ALA A 306 4.63 24.88 2.84
CA ALA A 306 5.32 26.06 2.32
C ALA A 306 4.38 27.11 1.68
N ARG A 307 3.07 26.89 1.63
CA ARG A 307 2.05 27.73 0.97
C ARG A 307 2.25 27.95 -0.52
N GLN A 308 2.91 27.00 -1.21
CA GLN A 308 3.19 27.07 -2.66
C GLN A 308 2.05 26.42 -3.47
N TYR A 309 0.85 26.98 -3.43
CA TYR A 309 -0.36 26.36 -4.01
C TYR A 309 -0.32 26.22 -5.54
N ASP A 310 0.37 27.11 -6.26
CA ASP A 310 0.55 26.97 -7.72
C ASP A 310 1.37 25.73 -8.08
N ARG A 311 2.39 25.41 -7.28
CA ARG A 311 3.14 24.17 -7.44
C ARG A 311 2.29 22.94 -7.11
N VAL A 312 1.42 23.00 -6.10
CA VAL A 312 0.51 21.91 -5.73
C VAL A 312 -0.36 21.49 -6.91
N LYS A 313 -0.93 22.44 -7.66
CA LYS A 313 -1.70 22.14 -8.88
C LYS A 313 -0.85 21.43 -9.95
N ARG A 314 0.37 21.89 -10.17
CA ARG A 314 1.31 21.27 -11.14
C ARG A 314 1.75 19.87 -10.69
N ILE A 315 2.00 19.67 -9.41
CA ILE A 315 2.35 18.37 -8.82
C ILE A 315 1.25 17.34 -9.08
N LEU A 316 -0.03 17.70 -8.82
CA LEU A 316 -1.16 16.82 -9.13
C LEU A 316 -1.11 16.34 -10.58
N TRP A 317 -1.09 17.29 -11.54
CA TRP A 317 -1.16 16.93 -12.96
C TRP A 317 0.03 16.09 -13.41
N ILE A 318 1.24 16.40 -12.94
CA ILE A 318 2.43 15.60 -13.25
C ILE A 318 2.29 14.17 -12.68
N CYS A 319 1.86 14.04 -11.42
CA CYS A 319 1.70 12.71 -10.82
C CYS A 319 0.57 11.91 -11.49
N VAL A 320 -0.55 12.55 -11.82
CA VAL A 320 -1.69 11.91 -12.52
C VAL A 320 -1.28 11.45 -13.92
N ILE A 321 -0.61 12.30 -14.69
CA ILE A 321 -0.15 11.96 -16.04
C ILE A 321 0.91 10.86 -15.98
N CYS A 322 1.90 10.97 -15.09
CA CYS A 322 2.93 9.94 -14.93
C CYS A 322 2.35 8.60 -14.46
N ALA A 323 1.39 8.60 -13.53
CA ALA A 323 0.69 7.39 -13.11
C ALA A 323 -0.10 6.77 -14.28
N GLY A 324 -0.79 7.60 -15.07
CA GLY A 324 -1.51 7.18 -16.27
C GLY A 324 -0.58 6.55 -17.31
N ILE A 325 0.51 7.23 -17.65
CA ILE A 325 1.51 6.70 -18.60
C ILE A 325 2.13 5.40 -18.09
N THR A 326 2.50 5.34 -16.81
CA THR A 326 3.05 4.12 -16.20
C THR A 326 2.03 2.97 -16.27
N GLY A 327 0.76 3.25 -15.95
CA GLY A 327 -0.32 2.27 -16.04
C GLY A 327 -0.54 1.76 -17.46
N ILE A 328 -0.56 2.64 -18.47
CA ILE A 328 -0.68 2.27 -19.89
C ILE A 328 0.53 1.43 -20.33
N LEU A 329 1.74 1.85 -20.00
CA LEU A 329 2.96 1.14 -20.41
C LEU A 329 3.05 -0.23 -19.75
N ILE A 330 2.99 -0.31 -18.42
CA ILE A 330 3.14 -1.57 -17.69
C ILE A 330 1.91 -2.45 -17.87
N GLY A 331 0.69 -1.90 -17.74
CA GLY A 331 -0.56 -2.64 -17.93
C GLY A 331 -0.76 -3.08 -19.36
N GLY A 332 -0.47 -2.23 -20.34
CA GLY A 332 -0.50 -2.58 -21.76
C GLY A 332 0.51 -3.65 -22.12
N THR A 333 1.75 -3.55 -21.63
CA THR A 333 2.77 -4.59 -21.80
C THR A 333 2.34 -5.90 -21.16
N ALA A 334 1.84 -5.87 -19.91
CA ALA A 334 1.33 -7.05 -19.24
C ALA A 334 0.19 -7.73 -20.02
N TYR A 335 -0.73 -6.94 -20.58
CA TYR A 335 -1.81 -7.46 -21.41
C TYR A 335 -1.30 -8.04 -22.75
N LEU A 336 -0.36 -7.37 -23.40
CA LEU A 336 0.23 -7.84 -24.66
C LEU A 336 0.92 -9.20 -24.50
N PHE A 337 1.60 -9.39 -23.37
CA PHE A 337 2.27 -10.65 -23.01
C PHE A 337 1.41 -11.56 -22.12
N ALA A 338 0.10 -11.28 -21.98
CA ALA A 338 -0.78 -12.02 -21.08
C ALA A 338 -0.76 -13.54 -21.30
N PRO A 339 -0.80 -14.08 -22.55
CA PRO A 339 -0.73 -15.52 -22.74
C PRO A 339 0.52 -16.15 -22.14
N TRP A 340 1.68 -15.51 -22.28
CA TRP A 340 2.94 -15.98 -21.73
C TRP A 340 3.01 -15.86 -20.21
N LEU A 341 2.57 -14.73 -19.69
CA LEU A 341 2.58 -14.48 -18.25
C LEU A 341 1.63 -15.40 -17.50
N LEU A 342 0.46 -15.69 -18.07
CA LEU A 342 -0.51 -16.61 -17.46
C LEU A 342 -0.05 -18.06 -17.53
N GLN A 343 0.68 -18.47 -18.59
CA GLN A 343 1.27 -19.80 -18.69
C GLN A 343 2.31 -20.11 -17.61
N ILE A 344 2.91 -19.08 -16.99
CA ILE A 344 3.79 -19.26 -15.81
C ILE A 344 3.00 -19.85 -14.63
N TYR A 345 1.71 -19.52 -14.53
CA TYR A 345 0.83 -19.94 -13.42
C TYR A 345 -0.07 -21.11 -13.79
N ILE A 346 -0.48 -21.21 -15.07
CA ILE A 346 -1.48 -22.18 -15.54
C ILE A 346 -0.88 -22.94 -16.72
N THR A 347 -0.66 -24.27 -16.52
CA THR A 347 -0.05 -25.13 -17.54
C THR A 347 -1.01 -26.14 -18.15
N ASP A 348 -2.19 -26.33 -17.52
CA ASP A 348 -3.10 -27.46 -17.76
C ASP A 348 -4.46 -27.06 -18.36
N SER A 349 -4.79 -25.79 -18.47
CA SER A 349 -6.09 -25.31 -18.92
C SER A 349 -6.01 -24.09 -19.84
N ALA A 350 -6.23 -24.31 -21.15
CA ALA A 350 -6.34 -23.21 -22.12
C ALA A 350 -7.53 -22.28 -21.84
N GLN A 351 -8.63 -22.82 -21.29
CA GLN A 351 -9.80 -22.03 -20.93
C GLN A 351 -9.49 -21.09 -19.76
N ALA A 352 -8.78 -21.55 -18.72
CA ALA A 352 -8.37 -20.70 -17.61
C ALA A 352 -7.43 -19.57 -18.06
N ILE A 353 -6.55 -19.81 -19.03
CA ILE A 353 -5.72 -18.79 -19.66
C ILE A 353 -6.58 -17.78 -20.39
N ALA A 354 -7.59 -18.22 -21.18
CA ALA A 354 -8.51 -17.32 -21.87
C ALA A 354 -9.31 -16.45 -20.89
N ASP A 355 -9.78 -17.03 -19.80
CA ASP A 355 -10.49 -16.31 -18.73
C ASP A 355 -9.58 -15.28 -18.02
N GLY A 356 -8.31 -15.63 -17.80
CA GLY A 356 -7.29 -14.71 -17.29
C GLY A 356 -7.05 -13.53 -18.24
N ILE A 357 -6.93 -13.78 -19.56
CA ILE A 357 -6.80 -12.73 -20.58
C ILE A 357 -8.04 -11.84 -20.58
N LEU A 358 -9.23 -12.43 -20.49
CA LEU A 358 -10.50 -11.69 -20.40
C LEU A 358 -10.46 -10.74 -19.19
N ARG A 359 -10.08 -11.21 -18.02
CA ARG A 359 -9.93 -10.35 -16.84
C ARG A 359 -8.93 -9.23 -17.09
N MET A 360 -7.77 -9.52 -17.63
CA MET A 360 -6.72 -8.52 -17.89
C MET A 360 -7.19 -7.46 -18.88
N SER A 361 -8.06 -7.78 -19.85
CA SER A 361 -8.62 -6.81 -20.77
C SER A 361 -9.53 -5.78 -20.08
N PHE A 362 -10.31 -6.19 -19.07
CA PHE A 362 -11.24 -5.32 -18.34
C PHE A 362 -10.58 -4.61 -17.14
N VAL A 363 -9.52 -5.16 -16.59
CA VAL A 363 -8.88 -4.62 -15.39
C VAL A 363 -7.51 -4.02 -15.72
N CYS A 364 -6.61 -4.78 -16.37
CA CYS A 364 -5.23 -4.37 -16.58
C CYS A 364 -5.10 -3.22 -17.60
N LEU A 365 -5.87 -3.26 -18.69
CA LEU A 365 -5.85 -2.19 -19.69
C LEU A 365 -6.36 -0.85 -19.14
N PRO A 366 -7.53 -0.75 -18.47
CA PRO A 366 -8.01 0.51 -17.91
C PRO A 366 -7.39 0.83 -16.54
N TYR A 367 -6.43 0.04 -16.03
CA TYR A 367 -5.83 0.24 -14.71
C TYR A 367 -5.15 1.60 -14.53
N PHE A 368 -4.72 2.21 -15.65
CA PHE A 368 -4.17 3.57 -15.62
C PHE A 368 -5.14 4.58 -14.97
N VAL A 369 -6.45 4.41 -15.11
CA VAL A 369 -7.46 5.26 -14.44
C VAL A 369 -7.41 5.07 -12.92
N CYS A 370 -7.22 3.83 -12.45
CA CYS A 370 -7.01 3.55 -11.03
C CYS A 370 -5.75 4.25 -10.50
N GLY A 371 -4.64 4.21 -11.25
CA GLY A 371 -3.42 4.93 -10.90
C GLY A 371 -3.62 6.45 -10.82
N MET A 372 -4.37 7.04 -11.74
CA MET A 372 -4.74 8.46 -11.73
C MET A 372 -5.62 8.81 -10.51
N MET A 373 -6.56 7.96 -10.19
CA MET A 373 -7.41 8.06 -8.99
C MET A 373 -6.56 8.04 -7.72
N ASP A 374 -5.64 7.10 -7.59
CA ASP A 374 -4.77 6.97 -6.42
C ASP A 374 -3.81 8.16 -6.27
N ALA A 375 -3.23 8.66 -7.37
CA ALA A 375 -2.40 9.86 -7.34
C ALA A 375 -3.19 11.09 -6.85
N THR A 376 -4.47 11.20 -7.23
CA THR A 376 -5.37 12.27 -6.76
C THR A 376 -5.72 12.11 -5.28
N THR A 377 -5.95 10.86 -4.83
CA THR A 377 -6.10 10.53 -3.39
C THR A 377 -4.88 11.00 -2.58
N GLY A 378 -3.67 10.71 -3.08
CA GLY A 378 -2.42 11.16 -2.47
C GLY A 378 -2.34 12.68 -2.35
N SER A 379 -2.68 13.41 -3.43
CA SER A 379 -2.73 14.88 -3.41
C SER A 379 -3.76 15.44 -2.44
N LEU A 380 -4.97 14.86 -2.36
CA LEU A 380 -6.00 15.28 -1.40
C LEU A 380 -5.54 15.11 0.04
N ARG A 381 -4.90 13.98 0.35
CA ARG A 381 -4.28 13.76 1.66
C ARG A 381 -3.16 14.76 1.93
N GLY A 382 -2.32 15.03 0.94
CA GLY A 382 -1.28 16.06 0.99
C GLY A 382 -1.83 17.47 1.21
N LEU A 383 -3.02 17.81 0.70
CA LEU A 383 -3.74 19.06 0.99
C LEU A 383 -4.27 19.14 2.43
N GLY A 384 -4.15 18.09 3.22
CA GLY A 384 -4.66 18.07 4.58
C GLY A 384 -6.09 17.53 4.70
N SER A 385 -6.60 16.84 3.69
CA SER A 385 -7.93 16.23 3.70
C SER A 385 -7.80 14.71 3.58
N SER A 386 -8.03 13.95 4.65
CA SER A 386 -7.95 12.48 4.65
C SER A 386 -9.33 11.81 4.63
N VAL A 387 -10.33 12.43 5.26
CA VAL A 387 -11.69 11.89 5.35
C VAL A 387 -12.40 11.98 3.98
N LEU A 388 -12.25 13.10 3.27
CA LEU A 388 -12.93 13.32 1.99
C LEU A 388 -12.54 12.28 0.92
N PRO A 389 -11.23 12.03 0.63
CA PRO A 389 -10.86 10.99 -0.32
C PRO A 389 -11.24 9.58 0.17
N MET A 390 -11.26 9.33 1.48
CA MET A 390 -11.75 8.06 2.04
C MET A 390 -13.22 7.85 1.66
N ILE A 391 -14.08 8.82 1.95
CA ILE A 391 -15.53 8.70 1.66
C ILE A 391 -15.75 8.52 0.15
N ILE A 392 -15.12 9.33 -0.69
CA ILE A 392 -15.27 9.25 -2.15
C ILE A 392 -14.81 7.88 -2.66
N SER A 393 -13.67 7.37 -2.17
CA SER A 393 -13.16 6.06 -2.58
C SER A 393 -14.06 4.91 -2.13
N ILE A 394 -14.53 4.94 -0.88
CA ILE A 394 -15.44 3.91 -0.36
C ILE A 394 -16.74 3.90 -1.16
N MET A 395 -17.35 5.06 -1.37
CA MET A 395 -18.62 5.15 -2.11
C MET A 395 -18.44 4.77 -3.59
N GLY A 396 -17.39 5.30 -4.23
CA GLY A 396 -17.18 5.10 -5.67
C GLY A 396 -16.58 3.75 -6.05
N ALA A 397 -15.59 3.24 -5.28
CA ALA A 397 -14.91 2.00 -5.64
C ALA A 397 -15.42 0.76 -4.88
N CYS A 398 -16.01 0.92 -3.68
CA CYS A 398 -16.51 -0.21 -2.91
C CYS A 398 -18.02 -0.31 -3.00
N VAL A 399 -18.77 0.69 -2.51
CA VAL A 399 -20.23 0.64 -2.44
C VAL A 399 -20.83 0.51 -3.84
N LEU A 400 -20.36 1.27 -4.82
CA LEU A 400 -20.86 1.18 -6.20
C LEU A 400 -20.71 -0.23 -6.77
N ARG A 401 -19.57 -0.92 -6.55
CA ARG A 401 -19.38 -2.30 -7.02
C ARG A 401 -20.28 -3.30 -6.29
N VAL A 402 -20.46 -3.12 -4.99
CA VAL A 402 -21.38 -3.96 -4.22
C VAL A 402 -22.83 -3.76 -4.73
N VAL A 403 -23.24 -2.51 -4.92
CA VAL A 403 -24.58 -2.21 -5.53
C VAL A 403 -24.67 -2.82 -6.92
N TRP A 404 -23.64 -2.72 -7.76
CA TRP A 404 -23.60 -3.34 -9.09
C TRP A 404 -23.83 -4.85 -9.02
N ILE A 405 -23.19 -5.55 -8.11
CA ILE A 405 -23.35 -7.00 -7.92
C ILE A 405 -24.78 -7.37 -7.55
N TYR A 406 -25.43 -6.61 -6.65
CA TYR A 406 -26.77 -6.90 -6.19
C TYR A 406 -27.90 -6.35 -7.08
N THR A 407 -27.58 -5.55 -8.10
CA THR A 407 -28.56 -4.96 -9.03
C THR A 407 -28.29 -5.35 -10.47
N ILE A 408 -27.37 -4.67 -11.15
CA ILE A 408 -27.09 -4.83 -12.58
C ILE A 408 -26.61 -6.25 -12.92
N PHE A 409 -25.72 -6.81 -12.10
CA PHE A 409 -25.21 -8.16 -12.32
C PHE A 409 -26.28 -9.25 -12.16
N GLN A 410 -27.39 -8.99 -11.45
CA GLN A 410 -28.51 -9.93 -11.33
C GLN A 410 -29.41 -9.97 -12.58
N ILE A 411 -29.28 -8.99 -13.49
CA ILE A 411 -30.02 -8.98 -14.75
C ILE A 411 -29.44 -10.05 -15.67
N PRO A 412 -30.25 -10.99 -16.23
CA PRO A 412 -29.74 -12.12 -17.00
C PRO A 412 -28.79 -11.76 -18.14
N GLN A 413 -28.98 -10.60 -18.79
CA GLN A 413 -28.11 -10.10 -19.85
C GLN A 413 -26.72 -9.69 -19.40
N PHE A 414 -26.56 -9.30 -18.11
CA PHE A 414 -25.32 -8.87 -17.49
C PHE A 414 -24.72 -9.92 -16.54
N HIS A 415 -25.39 -11.06 -16.37
CA HIS A 415 -24.90 -12.16 -15.50
C HIS A 415 -23.81 -12.96 -16.22
N SER A 416 -22.67 -12.32 -16.43
CA SER A 416 -21.50 -12.85 -17.13
C SER A 416 -20.20 -12.33 -16.51
N PRO A 417 -19.05 -13.01 -16.75
CA PRO A 417 -17.75 -12.48 -16.31
C PRO A 417 -17.49 -11.05 -16.76
N GLN A 418 -17.85 -10.71 -18.00
CA GLN A 418 -17.72 -9.36 -18.57
C GLN A 418 -18.59 -8.35 -17.80
N GLY A 419 -19.86 -8.72 -17.53
CA GLY A 419 -20.79 -7.89 -16.77
C GLY A 419 -20.35 -7.61 -15.34
N LEU A 420 -19.61 -8.54 -14.72
CA LEU A 420 -18.98 -8.33 -13.42
C LEU A 420 -17.74 -7.42 -13.54
N LEU A 421 -16.84 -7.73 -14.46
CA LEU A 421 -15.53 -7.08 -14.59
C LEU A 421 -15.63 -5.62 -15.06
N ILE A 422 -16.63 -5.26 -15.85
CA ILE A 422 -16.84 -3.87 -16.31
C ILE A 422 -17.13 -2.89 -15.17
N SER A 423 -17.56 -3.39 -14.02
CA SER A 423 -17.75 -2.57 -12.80
C SER A 423 -16.46 -1.90 -12.31
N TYR A 424 -15.29 -2.49 -12.59
CA TYR A 424 -14.00 -1.95 -12.19
C TYR A 424 -13.69 -0.61 -12.90
N PRO A 425 -13.59 -0.54 -14.24
CA PRO A 425 -13.28 0.72 -14.91
C PRO A 425 -14.35 1.78 -14.68
N ILE A 426 -15.65 1.42 -14.65
CA ILE A 426 -16.73 2.38 -14.37
C ILE A 426 -16.52 3.02 -12.99
N SER A 427 -16.28 2.19 -11.97
CA SER A 427 -16.06 2.68 -10.61
C SER A 427 -14.83 3.59 -10.51
N TRP A 428 -13.73 3.26 -11.21
CA TRP A 428 -12.51 4.07 -11.20
C TRP A 428 -12.71 5.44 -11.87
N VAL A 429 -13.38 5.49 -13.04
CA VAL A 429 -13.66 6.73 -13.76
C VAL A 429 -14.52 7.67 -12.91
N LEU A 430 -15.59 7.16 -12.31
CA LEU A 430 -16.49 7.95 -11.47
C LEU A 430 -15.76 8.44 -10.21
N THR A 431 -15.03 7.56 -9.54
CA THR A 431 -14.27 7.92 -8.34
C THR A 431 -13.19 8.96 -8.64
N PHE A 432 -12.44 8.78 -9.74
CA PHE A 432 -11.43 9.74 -10.19
C PHE A 432 -12.02 11.12 -10.45
N GLY A 433 -13.15 11.19 -11.20
CA GLY A 433 -13.86 12.43 -11.48
C GLY A 433 -14.30 13.16 -10.20
N CYS A 434 -14.88 12.43 -9.24
CA CYS A 434 -15.28 12.98 -7.94
C CYS A 434 -14.06 13.48 -7.12
N GLN A 435 -12.98 12.71 -7.09
CA GLN A 435 -11.77 13.09 -6.36
C GLN A 435 -11.08 14.31 -6.98
N LEU A 436 -11.00 14.37 -8.32
CA LEU A 436 -10.44 15.52 -9.03
C LEU A 436 -11.24 16.79 -8.74
N THR A 437 -12.57 16.70 -8.79
CA THR A 437 -13.47 17.82 -8.44
C THR A 437 -13.26 18.25 -6.98
N ALA A 438 -13.21 17.28 -6.06
CA ALA A 438 -12.95 17.53 -4.64
C ALA A 438 -11.60 18.22 -4.42
N PHE A 439 -10.54 17.76 -5.12
CA PHE A 439 -9.23 18.39 -5.05
C PHE A 439 -9.27 19.86 -5.48
N LEU A 440 -9.91 20.17 -6.60
CA LEU A 440 -10.01 21.54 -7.11
C LEU A 440 -10.78 22.44 -6.14
N ILE A 441 -11.85 21.95 -5.51
CA ILE A 441 -12.62 22.69 -4.51
C ILE A 441 -11.78 22.95 -3.26
N VAL A 442 -11.10 21.91 -2.73
CA VAL A 442 -10.27 22.05 -1.52
C VAL A 442 -9.10 22.98 -1.78
N LEU A 443 -8.42 22.86 -2.93
CA LEU A 443 -7.31 23.73 -3.30
C LEU A 443 -7.77 25.19 -3.39
N ARG A 444 -8.91 25.48 -4.05
CA ARG A 444 -9.48 26.83 -4.14
C ARG A 444 -9.77 27.42 -2.76
N ARG A 445 -10.30 26.61 -1.82
CA ARG A 445 -10.55 27.05 -0.43
C ARG A 445 -9.24 27.40 0.29
N HIS A 446 -8.18 26.62 0.10
CA HIS A 446 -6.86 26.92 0.67
C HIS A 446 -6.28 28.21 0.11
N ILE A 447 -6.36 28.44 -1.20
CA ILE A 447 -5.87 29.67 -1.85
C ILE A 447 -6.63 30.88 -1.28
N ARG A 448 -7.97 30.84 -1.27
CA ARG A 448 -8.79 31.94 -0.75
C ARG A 448 -8.50 32.28 0.73
N LYS A 449 -8.26 31.27 1.54
CA LYS A 449 -7.97 31.47 2.99
C LYS A 449 -6.62 32.16 3.23
N HIS A 450 -5.71 32.10 2.30
CA HIS A 450 -4.34 32.61 2.44
C HIS A 450 -4.04 33.76 1.49
N GLN A 451 -5.01 34.24 0.68
CA GLN A 451 -4.88 35.49 -0.03
C GLN A 451 -4.99 36.66 0.98
N PRO A 452 -4.11 37.68 0.89
CA PRO A 452 -4.30 38.91 1.67
C PRO A 452 -5.70 39.47 1.34
N GLN A 453 -6.48 39.79 2.37
CA GLN A 453 -7.68 40.58 2.13
C GLN A 453 -7.27 41.90 1.47
N PRO A 454 -7.96 42.34 0.39
CA PRO A 454 -7.75 43.69 -0.14
C PRO A 454 -7.91 44.65 1.04
N SER A 455 -6.88 45.46 1.29
CA SER A 455 -6.99 46.57 2.22
C SER A 455 -8.18 47.43 1.76
N GLU A 456 -9.24 47.49 2.58
CA GLU A 456 -10.28 48.49 2.40
C GLU A 456 -9.60 49.86 2.48
N THR A 457 -9.32 50.42 1.29
CA THR A 457 -8.90 51.83 1.14
C THR A 457 -10.13 52.71 1.06
#